data_30fd679634fc4edf85188625a11493d2
#
_entry.id   30fd679634fc4edf85188625a11493d2
#
_cell.length_a   1.000
_cell.length_b   1.000
_cell.length_c   1.000
_cell.angle_alpha   90.00
_cell.angle_beta   90.00
_cell.angle_gamma   90.00
#
_symmetry.space_group_name_H-M   'P 1'
#
loop_
_entity.id
_entity.type
_entity.pdbx_description
1 polymer ?
#
loop_
_entity_poly.entity_id
_entity_poly.type
_entity_poly.pdbx_seq_one_letter_code
_entity_poly.pdbx_strand_id
1 'polypeptide(L)'
;MTETCLTLRPLTNEIELVDRWLRKEYIKKWLGSAEDWLTEIRNETGEFDYIHHFIVLLDDKPIGFCQYYVCEKTVKGYPWEHEPAGTFGIGYFIGEETYLKKGFGNMLIKALVIHIMSHEQARRIIADPVPENQVSIAVLEKTALNWMKELGFISKIFQNEC
;
A
#
# COMPACT_ATOMS: atom_id res chain seq x y z
N MET A 1 4.24 28.94 8.90
CA MET A 1 3.68 27.57 8.92
C MET A 1 4.56 26.67 8.07
N THR A 2 5.12 25.66 8.67
CA THR A 2 5.80 24.60 7.92
C THR A 2 4.74 23.66 7.36
N GLU A 3 4.74 23.53 6.04
CA GLU A 3 3.87 22.57 5.36
C GLU A 3 4.32 21.14 5.74
N THR A 4 3.38 20.33 6.18
CA THR A 4 3.66 18.94 6.56
C THR A 4 4.02 18.15 5.30
N CYS A 5 5.22 17.57 5.26
CA CYS A 5 5.74 16.86 4.10
C CYS A 5 5.71 15.34 4.34
N LEU A 6 4.88 14.64 3.57
CA LEU A 6 4.85 13.18 3.54
C LEU A 6 5.61 12.69 2.32
N THR A 7 6.62 11.86 2.54
CA THR A 7 7.47 11.31 1.47
C THR A 7 7.57 9.79 1.57
N LEU A 8 7.92 9.16 0.46
CA LEU A 8 8.19 7.72 0.39
C LEU A 8 9.68 7.51 0.15
N ARG A 9 10.27 6.60 0.91
CA ARG A 9 11.67 6.19 0.73
C ARG A 9 11.73 4.67 0.62
N PRO A 10 12.49 4.11 -0.33
CA PRO A 10 12.66 2.66 -0.41
C PRO A 10 13.10 2.09 0.93
N LEU A 11 12.50 0.98 1.33
CA LEU A 11 12.87 0.28 2.56
C LEU A 11 14.30 -0.25 2.42
N THR A 12 15.15 0.03 3.39
CA THR A 12 16.55 -0.42 3.41
C THR A 12 16.85 -1.26 4.64
N ASN A 13 16.92 -0.64 5.82
CA ASN A 13 17.32 -1.29 7.06
C ASN A 13 16.26 -1.22 8.16
N GLU A 14 15.01 -0.91 7.80
CA GLU A 14 13.91 -0.72 8.75
C GLU A 14 13.03 -1.97 8.94
N ILE A 15 13.51 -3.15 8.57
CA ILE A 15 12.71 -4.38 8.68
C ILE A 15 12.25 -4.67 10.11
N GLU A 16 13.07 -4.35 11.11
CA GLU A 16 12.70 -4.53 12.52
C GLU A 16 11.58 -3.58 12.95
N LEU A 17 11.59 -2.36 12.43
CA LEU A 17 10.52 -1.38 12.67
C LEU A 17 9.22 -1.86 12.03
N VAL A 18 9.26 -2.33 10.79
CA VAL A 18 8.09 -2.89 10.09
C VAL A 18 7.56 -4.11 10.83
N ASP A 19 8.43 -4.99 11.30
CA ASP A 19 8.05 -6.16 12.11
C ASP A 19 7.27 -5.74 13.36
N ARG A 20 7.76 -4.77 14.12
CA ARG A 20 7.06 -4.25 15.30
C ARG A 20 5.68 -3.70 14.95
N TRP A 21 5.56 -2.96 13.85
CA TRP A 21 4.29 -2.43 13.38
C TRP A 21 3.31 -3.54 13.01
N LEU A 22 3.77 -4.53 12.24
CA LEU A 22 2.93 -5.63 11.77
C LEU A 22 2.35 -6.48 12.92
N ARG A 23 2.98 -6.47 14.09
CA ARG A 23 2.52 -7.20 15.27
C ARG A 23 1.55 -6.42 16.14
N LYS A 24 1.33 -5.14 15.87
CA LYS A 24 0.32 -4.34 16.57
C LYS A 24 -1.08 -4.88 16.25
N GLU A 25 -1.94 -4.97 17.26
CA GLU A 25 -3.26 -5.59 17.12
C GLU A 25 -4.11 -4.94 16.02
N TYR A 26 -4.09 -3.60 15.93
CA TYR A 26 -4.91 -2.91 14.93
C TYR A 26 -4.42 -3.12 13.49
N ILE A 27 -3.16 -3.49 13.29
CA ILE A 27 -2.58 -3.81 11.98
C ILE A 27 -2.76 -5.30 11.70
N LYS A 28 -2.39 -6.16 12.63
CA LYS A 28 -2.51 -7.61 12.52
C LYS A 28 -3.93 -8.06 12.19
N LYS A 29 -4.91 -7.39 12.77
CA LYS A 29 -6.33 -7.63 12.53
C LYS A 29 -6.70 -7.60 11.04
N TRP A 30 -6.08 -6.69 10.28
CA TRP A 30 -6.40 -6.48 8.87
C TRP A 30 -5.40 -7.10 7.88
N LEU A 31 -4.14 -7.24 8.28
CA LEU A 31 -3.07 -7.66 7.40
C LEU A 31 -2.62 -9.12 7.61
N GLY A 32 -3.07 -9.76 8.68
CA GLY A 32 -2.77 -11.16 8.96
C GLY A 32 -1.35 -11.40 9.45
N SER A 33 -0.70 -12.42 8.90
CA SER A 33 0.60 -12.88 9.38
C SER A 33 1.74 -11.91 9.11
N ALA A 34 2.41 -11.43 10.16
CA ALA A 34 3.62 -10.64 10.03
C ALA A 34 4.74 -11.38 9.28
N GLU A 35 4.86 -12.69 9.49
CA GLU A 35 5.90 -13.49 8.84
C GLU A 35 5.74 -13.54 7.31
N ASP A 36 4.51 -13.55 6.81
CA ASP A 36 4.26 -13.54 5.37
C ASP A 36 4.78 -12.24 4.75
N TRP A 37 4.47 -11.11 5.35
CA TRP A 37 4.97 -9.79 4.92
C TRP A 37 6.49 -9.69 4.99
N LEU A 38 7.07 -10.17 6.09
CA LEU A 38 8.52 -10.13 6.28
C LEU A 38 9.25 -11.04 5.30
N THR A 39 8.66 -12.18 4.94
CA THR A 39 9.21 -13.09 3.93
C THR A 39 9.30 -12.40 2.56
N GLU A 40 8.26 -11.68 2.16
CA GLU A 40 8.27 -10.90 0.92
C GLU A 40 9.36 -9.82 0.94
N ILE A 41 9.48 -9.09 2.06
CA ILE A 41 10.49 -8.04 2.21
C ILE A 41 11.91 -8.62 2.15
N ARG A 42 12.17 -9.72 2.85
CA ARG A 42 13.50 -10.37 2.87
C ARG A 42 13.92 -10.90 1.50
N ASN A 43 12.96 -11.23 0.66
CA ASN A 43 13.19 -11.82 -0.66
C ASN A 43 12.87 -10.83 -1.81
N GLU A 44 12.89 -9.54 -1.56
CA GLU A 44 12.57 -8.51 -2.55
C GLU A 44 13.55 -8.43 -3.73
N THR A 45 14.75 -8.98 -3.58
CA THR A 45 15.73 -9.09 -4.68
C THR A 45 15.71 -10.45 -5.37
N GLY A 46 14.82 -11.36 -4.95
CA GLY A 46 14.69 -12.72 -5.47
C GLY A 46 13.27 -13.01 -5.93
N GLU A 47 12.62 -13.93 -5.25
CA GLU A 47 11.27 -14.43 -5.60
C GLU A 47 10.21 -13.34 -5.65
N PHE A 48 10.34 -12.30 -4.80
CA PHE A 48 9.38 -11.21 -4.68
C PHE A 48 9.90 -9.90 -5.28
N ASP A 49 10.73 -9.95 -6.30
CA ASP A 49 11.32 -8.77 -6.95
C ASP A 49 10.28 -7.86 -7.64
N TYR A 50 9.06 -8.34 -7.82
CA TYR A 50 7.95 -7.57 -8.38
C TYR A 50 7.18 -6.76 -7.33
N ILE A 51 7.56 -6.84 -6.06
CA ILE A 51 6.96 -6.06 -4.97
C ILE A 51 7.97 -5.01 -4.52
N HIS A 52 7.54 -3.75 -4.53
CA HIS A 52 8.38 -2.62 -4.13
C HIS A 52 7.92 -2.08 -2.77
N HIS A 53 8.83 -2.03 -1.81
CA HIS A 53 8.53 -1.70 -0.41
C HIS A 53 9.10 -0.34 -0.03
N PHE A 54 8.30 0.47 0.69
CA PHE A 54 8.66 1.83 1.09
C PHE A 54 8.35 2.09 2.56
N ILE A 55 9.18 2.92 3.17
CA ILE A 55 8.89 3.56 4.45
C ILE A 55 8.22 4.90 4.16
N VAL A 56 7.14 5.18 4.85
CA VAL A 56 6.43 6.45 4.78
C VAL A 56 6.99 7.38 5.85
N LEU A 57 7.50 8.51 5.40
CA LEU A 57 8.10 9.53 6.28
C LEU A 57 7.20 10.76 6.35
N LEU A 58 6.99 11.25 7.56
CA LEU A 58 6.36 12.54 7.81
C LEU A 58 7.39 13.45 8.46
N ASP A 59 7.79 14.51 7.74
CA ASP A 59 8.88 15.40 8.17
C ASP A 59 10.13 14.62 8.60
N ASP A 60 10.54 13.67 7.76
CA ASP A 60 11.67 12.75 7.94
C ASP A 60 11.52 11.71 9.06
N LYS A 61 10.35 11.62 9.70
CA LYS A 61 10.07 10.64 10.75
C LYS A 61 9.28 9.46 10.17
N PRO A 62 9.71 8.20 10.36
CA PRO A 62 8.95 7.04 9.92
C PRO A 62 7.62 6.91 10.65
N ILE A 63 6.52 6.88 9.90
CA ILE A 63 5.17 6.74 10.45
C ILE A 63 4.40 5.56 9.88
N GLY A 64 4.85 4.96 8.79
CA GLY A 64 4.12 3.87 8.16
C GLY A 64 4.89 3.19 7.06
N PHE A 65 4.19 2.31 6.38
CA PHE A 65 4.73 1.43 5.35
C PHE A 65 3.77 1.40 4.18
N CYS A 66 4.31 1.29 2.97
CA CYS A 66 3.50 0.99 1.80
C CYS A 66 4.28 0.17 0.79
N GLN A 67 3.55 -0.46 -0.11
CA GLN A 67 4.11 -1.25 -1.20
C GLN A 67 3.22 -1.18 -2.42
N TYR A 68 3.80 -1.46 -3.58
CA TYR A 68 3.04 -1.78 -4.77
C TYR A 68 3.66 -3.01 -5.46
N TYR A 69 2.84 -3.70 -6.23
CA TYR A 69 3.26 -4.91 -6.93
C TYR A 69 2.67 -4.96 -8.33
N VAL A 70 3.39 -5.65 -9.21
CA VAL A 70 2.95 -5.88 -10.59
C VAL A 70 2.00 -7.07 -10.61
N CYS A 71 0.73 -6.85 -10.90
CA CYS A 71 -0.30 -7.91 -10.80
C CYS A 71 -0.03 -9.11 -11.70
N GLU A 72 0.45 -8.89 -12.90
CA GLU A 72 0.74 -9.98 -13.85
C GLU A 72 1.86 -10.92 -13.41
N LYS A 73 2.69 -10.51 -12.45
CA LYS A 73 3.77 -11.33 -11.88
C LYS A 73 3.37 -12.07 -10.61
N THR A 74 2.17 -11.84 -10.09
CA THR A 74 1.69 -12.52 -8.89
C THR A 74 1.32 -13.97 -9.20
N VAL A 75 1.27 -14.80 -8.14
CA VAL A 75 0.90 -16.20 -8.24
C VAL A 75 -0.55 -16.35 -8.73
N LYS A 76 -0.80 -17.37 -9.54
CA LYS A 76 -2.16 -17.69 -10.02
C LYS A 76 -3.11 -17.98 -8.85
N GLY A 77 -4.38 -17.61 -9.02
CA GLY A 77 -5.43 -17.83 -8.03
C GLY A 77 -5.82 -16.59 -7.24
N TYR A 78 -5.10 -15.49 -7.37
CA TYR A 78 -5.51 -14.21 -6.79
C TYR A 78 -6.66 -13.59 -7.60
N PRO A 79 -7.53 -12.78 -6.97
CA PRO A 79 -8.67 -12.14 -7.67
C PRO A 79 -8.28 -11.33 -8.90
N TRP A 80 -7.06 -10.81 -8.93
CA TRP A 80 -6.53 -9.98 -10.02
C TRP A 80 -5.78 -10.76 -11.10
N GLU A 81 -5.84 -12.09 -11.10
CA GLU A 81 -5.17 -12.95 -12.09
C GLU A 81 -5.48 -12.57 -13.53
N HIS A 82 -6.70 -12.13 -13.79
CA HIS A 82 -7.18 -11.81 -15.13
C HIS A 82 -7.17 -10.32 -15.46
N GLU A 83 -6.58 -9.49 -14.59
CA GLU A 83 -6.44 -8.07 -14.87
C GLU A 83 -5.46 -7.83 -16.02
N PRO A 84 -5.68 -6.79 -16.83
CA PRO A 84 -4.81 -6.52 -18.00
C PRO A 84 -3.41 -6.09 -17.57
N ALA A 85 -2.45 -6.22 -18.49
CA ALA A 85 -1.10 -5.71 -18.30
C ALA A 85 -1.14 -4.20 -17.94
N GLY A 86 -0.23 -3.78 -17.08
CA GLY A 86 -0.22 -2.40 -16.57
C GLY A 86 -1.09 -2.20 -15.34
N THR A 87 -1.57 -3.28 -14.73
CA THR A 87 -2.30 -3.24 -13.45
C THR A 87 -1.32 -3.43 -12.30
N PHE A 88 -1.40 -2.52 -11.33
CA PHE A 88 -0.57 -2.53 -10.12
C PHE A 88 -1.46 -2.60 -8.88
N GLY A 89 -1.07 -3.43 -7.93
CA GLY A 89 -1.73 -3.51 -6.64
C GLY A 89 -1.00 -2.67 -5.59
N ILE A 90 -1.72 -2.17 -4.60
CA ILE A 90 -1.17 -1.38 -3.51
C ILE A 90 -1.51 -1.99 -2.15
N GLY A 91 -0.58 -1.83 -1.21
CA GLY A 91 -0.78 -2.15 0.20
C GLY A 91 -0.15 -1.06 1.05
N TYR A 92 -0.75 -0.78 2.21
CA TYR A 92 -0.26 0.31 3.06
C TYR A 92 -0.83 0.19 4.47
N PHE A 93 -0.10 0.78 5.42
CA PHE A 93 -0.61 1.02 6.77
C PHE A 93 0.14 2.15 7.45
N ILE A 94 -0.53 2.79 8.42
CA ILE A 94 0.10 3.73 9.34
C ILE A 94 0.56 2.92 10.56
N GLY A 95 1.86 2.90 10.82
CA GLY A 95 2.47 2.09 11.88
C GLY A 95 2.46 2.75 13.27
N GLU A 96 2.41 4.08 13.30
CA GLU A 96 2.40 4.85 14.55
C GLU A 96 0.99 5.35 14.89
N GLU A 97 0.44 4.88 16.00
CA GLU A 97 -0.96 5.15 16.39
C GLU A 97 -1.29 6.63 16.54
N THR A 98 -0.31 7.45 16.92
CA THR A 98 -0.50 8.90 17.07
C THR A 98 -0.87 9.60 15.76
N TYR A 99 -0.64 8.95 14.62
CA TYR A 99 -0.95 9.51 13.31
C TYR A 99 -2.23 8.95 12.69
N LEU A 100 -2.95 8.10 13.42
CA LEU A 100 -4.24 7.58 12.95
C LEU A 100 -5.34 8.65 13.02
N LYS A 101 -6.33 8.55 12.13
CA LYS A 101 -7.51 9.44 12.06
C LYS A 101 -7.17 10.91 11.84
N LYS A 102 -6.07 11.19 11.16
CA LYS A 102 -5.60 12.55 10.87
C LYS A 102 -5.45 12.84 9.38
N GLY A 103 -5.95 11.95 8.51
CA GLY A 103 -5.88 12.11 7.06
C GLY A 103 -4.58 11.64 6.41
N PHE A 104 -3.63 11.08 7.16
CA PHE A 104 -2.35 10.63 6.60
C PHE A 104 -2.49 9.41 5.69
N GLY A 105 -3.47 8.55 5.92
CA GLY A 105 -3.75 7.43 5.03
C GLY A 105 -4.08 7.89 3.61
N ASN A 106 -4.89 8.94 3.47
CA ASN A 106 -5.21 9.52 2.18
C ASN A 106 -3.97 10.17 1.51
N MET A 107 -3.18 10.89 2.28
CA MET A 107 -1.91 11.47 1.79
C MET A 107 -0.94 10.39 1.32
N LEU A 108 -0.84 9.29 2.06
CA LEU A 108 0.00 8.15 1.74
C LEU A 108 -0.43 7.52 0.40
N ILE A 109 -1.71 7.25 0.23
CA ILE A 109 -2.25 6.65 -1.01
C ILE A 109 -1.94 7.56 -2.21
N LYS A 110 -2.15 8.86 -2.08
CA LYS A 110 -1.84 9.83 -3.14
C LYS A 110 -0.35 9.82 -3.48
N ALA A 111 0.52 9.83 -2.47
CA ALA A 111 1.97 9.79 -2.68
C ALA A 111 2.39 8.50 -3.39
N LEU A 112 1.82 7.35 -3.00
CA LEU A 112 2.11 6.06 -3.61
C LEU A 112 1.65 6.01 -5.08
N VAL A 113 0.46 6.49 -5.37
CA VAL A 113 -0.07 6.54 -6.75
C VAL A 113 0.80 7.45 -7.62
N ILE A 114 1.18 8.63 -7.14
CA ILE A 114 2.07 9.53 -7.86
C ILE A 114 3.43 8.85 -8.13
N HIS A 115 3.96 8.14 -7.16
CA HIS A 115 5.20 7.39 -7.33
C HIS A 115 5.09 6.32 -8.43
N ILE A 116 4.02 5.54 -8.41
CA ILE A 116 3.75 4.52 -9.44
C ILE A 116 3.65 5.17 -10.83
N MET A 117 2.91 6.27 -10.95
CA MET A 117 2.77 6.99 -12.21
C MET A 117 4.09 7.51 -12.74
N SER A 118 5.00 7.93 -11.85
CA SER A 118 6.30 8.52 -12.23
C SER A 118 7.34 7.47 -12.63
N HIS A 119 7.22 6.24 -12.15
CA HIS A 119 8.24 5.20 -12.32
C HIS A 119 7.78 4.01 -13.16
N GLU A 120 6.47 3.86 -13.36
CA GLU A 120 5.88 2.72 -14.06
C GLU A 120 4.91 3.16 -15.15
N GLN A 121 4.65 2.28 -16.11
CA GLN A 121 3.63 2.50 -17.13
C GLN A 121 2.30 1.91 -16.64
N ALA A 122 1.76 2.50 -15.58
CA ALA A 122 0.53 2.02 -14.97
C ALA A 122 -0.70 2.49 -15.75
N ARG A 123 -1.62 1.56 -15.99
CA ARG A 123 -2.94 1.82 -16.58
C ARG A 123 -4.07 1.67 -15.57
N ARG A 124 -3.86 0.83 -14.56
CA ARG A 124 -4.85 0.54 -13.54
C ARG A 124 -4.18 0.31 -12.20
N ILE A 125 -4.79 0.82 -11.15
CA ILE A 125 -4.36 0.59 -9.77
C ILE A 125 -5.51 -0.08 -9.03
N ILE A 126 -5.20 -1.16 -8.31
CA ILE A 126 -6.16 -1.92 -7.53
C ILE A 126 -5.76 -1.95 -6.07
N ALA A 127 -6.74 -2.12 -5.19
CA ALA A 127 -6.53 -2.37 -3.78
C ALA A 127 -7.44 -3.51 -3.32
N ASP A 128 -6.97 -4.30 -2.36
CA ASP A 128 -7.68 -5.48 -1.86
C ASP A 128 -7.78 -5.45 -0.32
N PRO A 129 -8.48 -4.46 0.25
CA PRO A 129 -8.72 -4.45 1.70
C PRO A 129 -9.67 -5.56 2.09
N VAL A 130 -9.48 -6.15 3.28
CA VAL A 130 -10.46 -7.11 3.78
C VAL A 130 -11.83 -6.43 3.95
N PRO A 131 -12.95 -7.13 3.66
CA PRO A 131 -14.29 -6.49 3.64
C PRO A 131 -14.68 -5.83 4.97
N GLU A 132 -14.20 -6.33 6.09
CA GLU A 132 -14.48 -5.79 7.43
C GLU A 132 -13.73 -4.48 7.73
N ASN A 133 -12.68 -4.15 6.95
CA ASN A 133 -11.91 -2.92 7.14
C ASN A 133 -12.62 -1.73 6.49
N GLN A 134 -13.73 -1.29 7.11
CA GLN A 134 -14.56 -0.23 6.57
C GLN A 134 -13.86 1.13 6.52
N VAL A 135 -12.90 1.37 7.41
CA VAL A 135 -12.12 2.62 7.41
C VAL A 135 -11.26 2.71 6.16
N SER A 136 -10.52 1.66 5.82
CA SER A 136 -9.71 1.62 4.60
C SER A 136 -10.55 1.73 3.34
N ILE A 137 -11.65 0.98 3.27
CA ILE A 137 -12.59 1.03 2.14
C ILE A 137 -13.14 2.45 1.96
N ALA A 138 -13.57 3.09 3.05
CA ALA A 138 -14.11 4.46 2.98
C ALA A 138 -13.07 5.46 2.50
N VAL A 139 -11.83 5.38 2.96
CA VAL A 139 -10.74 6.25 2.49
C VAL A 139 -10.48 6.04 1.00
N LEU A 140 -10.43 4.78 0.55
CA LEU A 140 -10.23 4.46 -0.87
C LEU A 140 -11.37 4.98 -1.75
N GLU A 141 -12.62 4.76 -1.35
CA GLU A 141 -13.79 5.16 -2.16
C GLU A 141 -14.00 6.68 -2.20
N LYS A 142 -13.94 7.34 -1.06
CA LYS A 142 -14.30 8.76 -0.95
C LYS A 142 -13.27 9.72 -1.50
N THR A 143 -12.00 9.36 -1.45
CA THR A 143 -10.91 10.28 -1.77
C THR A 143 -9.97 9.74 -2.82
N ALA A 144 -9.36 8.60 -2.58
CA ALA A 144 -8.31 8.08 -3.45
C ALA A 144 -8.83 7.66 -4.84
N LEU A 145 -9.93 6.92 -4.90
CA LEU A 145 -10.48 6.45 -6.17
C LEU A 145 -11.04 7.59 -7.02
N ASN A 146 -11.72 8.56 -6.42
CA ASN A 146 -12.23 9.73 -7.13
C ASN A 146 -11.08 10.55 -7.71
N TRP A 147 -10.03 10.79 -6.93
CA TRP A 147 -8.85 11.49 -7.37
C TRP A 147 -8.12 10.76 -8.50
N MET A 148 -7.96 9.43 -8.41
CA MET A 148 -7.37 8.62 -9.47
C MET A 148 -8.20 8.66 -10.76
N LYS A 149 -9.53 8.68 -10.64
CA LYS A 149 -10.45 8.83 -11.78
C LYS A 149 -10.24 10.16 -12.50
N GLU A 150 -10.10 11.26 -11.75
CA GLU A 150 -9.83 12.59 -12.33
C GLU A 150 -8.52 12.62 -13.12
N LEU A 151 -7.53 11.81 -12.70
CA LEU A 151 -6.25 11.69 -13.40
C LEU A 151 -6.29 10.72 -14.60
N GLY A 152 -7.45 10.11 -14.87
CA GLY A 152 -7.61 9.17 -15.98
C GLY A 152 -7.18 7.74 -15.67
N PHE A 153 -6.96 7.41 -14.39
CA PHE A 153 -6.65 6.05 -13.98
C PHE A 153 -7.92 5.25 -13.70
N ILE A 154 -7.92 4.00 -14.16
CA ILE A 154 -8.94 3.04 -13.76
C ILE A 154 -8.48 2.41 -12.45
N SER A 155 -9.30 2.55 -11.41
CA SER A 155 -9.03 1.98 -10.09
C SER A 155 -10.13 1.03 -9.68
N LYS A 156 -9.77 0.01 -8.91
CA LYS A 156 -10.71 -1.03 -8.47
C LYS A 156 -10.38 -1.46 -7.06
N ILE A 157 -11.41 -1.64 -6.24
CA ILE A 157 -11.30 -2.30 -4.94
C ILE A 157 -11.77 -3.73 -5.13
N PHE A 158 -10.89 -4.70 -4.84
CA PHE A 158 -11.29 -6.10 -4.75
C PHE A 158 -11.81 -6.36 -3.34
N GLN A 159 -12.98 -6.98 -3.26
CA GLN A 159 -13.51 -7.51 -2.02
C GLN A 159 -13.56 -9.02 -2.19
N ASN A 160 -12.89 -9.74 -1.29
CA ASN A 160 -13.01 -11.18 -1.26
C ASN A 160 -14.46 -11.53 -0.92
N GLU A 161 -15.21 -11.97 -1.91
CA GLU A 161 -16.49 -12.61 -1.67
C GLU A 161 -16.20 -13.96 -1.02
N CYS A 162 -16.56 -14.09 0.24
CA CYS A 162 -16.55 -15.39 0.92
C CYS A 162 -17.58 -16.32 0.31
#